data_3ad3d97b68f4c95d9be2b66421234021
#
_entry.id   3ad3d97b68f4c95d9be2b66421234021
#
_cell.length_a   1.000
_cell.length_b   1.000
_cell.length_c   1.000
_cell.angle_alpha   90.00
_cell.angle_beta   90.00
_cell.angle_gamma   90.00
#
_symmetry.space_group_name_H-M   'P 1'
#
loop_
_entity.id
_entity.type
_entity.pdbx_description
1 polymer ?
#
loop_
_entity_poly.entity_id
_entity_poly.type
_entity_poly.pdbx_seq_one_letter_code
_entity_poly.pdbx_strand_id
1 'polypeptide(L)'
;MLRQLIQSFQKPHFSSYKRGLNDIPSLSEFMKQQVPIINNTNKGPKFFIETYGCQMNTNDSQIVQSILSNEGYSNTNDISEADIIFLNTCSIRANAEKKVFQRMSELKSQNKVLGILGCMAERLKEQLFTQGANIIVGPDSYKSLPTLLDSFQLNRDKQIDTNLSQTETYDDILPINPTDSITTYVSIMRGCNNMCSFCVVPFTRGRERSRNPESILQEIDVLTQKGVKEVTLLGQNVNSYFFQDEKIQSQHENSAGFKELYKLRYGNGLRFDQLLNEIAVRFPKTRIRFTSPHPKNFPKKVLEVIAKHPNICKNIHIPIQSGSNDILQKMRRNYTRRAIEDLCKDIRNQIPNVTLSTDVIVGFCDETEQDFEQTLSLLELIQFENAFMFAYSMREKTHAQRNFQDNVPESVKQNRLERLIELQHKIMNQKNSLEVGKKHIVLVEQLGNRPNQLRGRTDTNKTVVFENEKNIYSTGDFVEVQIISSGLKTLSGRPLNKCQINFN
;
A
#
# COMPACT_ATOMS: atom_id res chain seq x y z
N MET A 1 36.67 46.52 12.67
CA MET A 1 36.88 45.13 13.10
C MET A 1 35.64 44.26 12.99
N LEU A 2 34.63 44.62 12.17
CA LEU A 2 33.36 43.88 11.98
C LEU A 2 33.07 43.56 10.48
N ARG A 3 34.07 43.76 9.60
CA ARG A 3 33.94 43.51 8.14
C ARG A 3 34.79 42.35 7.60
N GLN A 4 35.47 41.60 8.47
CA GLN A 4 36.33 40.48 8.06
C GLN A 4 35.85 39.09 8.50
N LEU A 5 34.65 38.97 9.08
CA LEU A 5 34.08 37.68 9.53
C LEU A 5 32.89 37.19 8.69
N ILE A 6 32.61 37.80 7.53
CA ILE A 6 31.48 37.43 6.65
C ILE A 6 31.95 36.72 5.34
N GLN A 7 33.23 36.36 5.24
CA GLN A 7 33.74 35.73 3.98
C GLN A 7 34.06 34.25 4.06
N SER A 8 33.57 33.47 5.01
CA SER A 8 33.84 32.04 5.10
C SER A 8 32.61 31.10 5.12
N PHE A 9 31.43 31.57 4.75
CA PHE A 9 30.32 30.66 4.43
C PHE A 9 30.22 30.51 2.91
N GLN A 10 31.03 29.62 2.36
CA GLN A 10 30.80 29.10 1.02
C GLN A 10 29.45 28.38 1.02
N LYS A 11 28.51 28.90 0.22
CA LYS A 11 27.25 28.21 -0.11
C LYS A 11 27.61 26.85 -0.68
N PRO A 12 26.98 25.76 -0.26
CA PRO A 12 27.11 24.51 -0.98
C PRO A 12 26.54 24.73 -2.39
N HIS A 13 27.37 24.51 -3.40
CA HIS A 13 26.96 24.44 -4.78
C HIS A 13 25.94 23.31 -4.93
N PHE A 14 24.66 23.65 -5.06
CA PHE A 14 23.69 22.78 -5.65
C PHE A 14 24.04 22.58 -7.12
N SER A 15 24.94 21.64 -7.40
CA SER A 15 25.10 21.06 -8.71
C SER A 15 23.77 20.38 -9.06
N SER A 16 23.11 20.93 -10.05
CA SER A 16 21.93 20.34 -10.70
C SER A 16 22.34 18.97 -11.26
N TYR A 17 22.03 17.90 -10.55
CA TYR A 17 22.15 16.54 -11.06
C TYR A 17 21.08 16.33 -12.15
N LYS A 18 21.42 16.71 -13.39
CA LYS A 18 20.83 16.11 -14.58
C LYS A 18 21.48 14.73 -14.74
N ARG A 19 20.98 13.70 -14.07
CA ARG A 19 21.32 12.33 -14.47
C ARG A 19 20.62 12.06 -15.80
N GLY A 20 21.38 11.92 -16.85
CA GLY A 20 20.91 11.42 -18.13
C GLY A 20 20.47 9.95 -17.99
N LEU A 21 19.61 9.49 -18.89
CA LEU A 21 19.17 8.08 -19.00
C LEU A 21 20.33 7.07 -19.15
N ASN A 22 21.55 7.54 -19.38
CA ASN A 22 22.76 6.74 -19.53
C ASN A 22 23.48 6.43 -18.21
N ASP A 23 23.03 7.01 -17.08
CA ASP A 23 23.64 6.82 -15.75
C ASP A 23 22.94 5.74 -14.92
N ILE A 24 21.96 5.03 -15.49
CA ILE A 24 21.32 3.90 -14.82
C ILE A 24 22.22 2.67 -15.06
N PRO A 25 22.74 2.04 -13.98
CA PRO A 25 23.56 0.86 -14.13
C PRO A 25 22.78 -0.24 -14.88
N SER A 26 23.46 -0.98 -15.74
CA SER A 26 22.86 -2.14 -16.41
C SER A 26 22.36 -3.15 -15.38
N LEU A 27 21.37 -3.98 -15.73
CA LEU A 27 20.85 -5.03 -14.85
C LEU A 27 21.98 -5.90 -14.27
N SER A 28 23.02 -6.19 -15.06
CA SER A 28 24.19 -6.96 -14.64
C SER A 28 25.07 -6.21 -13.63
N GLU A 29 25.20 -4.89 -13.74
CA GLU A 29 25.91 -4.05 -12.78
C GLU A 29 25.11 -3.85 -11.51
N PHE A 30 23.78 -3.66 -11.65
CA PHE A 30 22.85 -3.60 -10.53
C PHE A 30 22.80 -4.93 -9.75
N MET A 31 22.76 -6.06 -10.46
CA MET A 31 22.84 -7.40 -9.85
C MET A 31 24.19 -7.68 -9.19
N LYS A 32 25.29 -7.18 -9.74
CA LYS A 32 26.61 -7.28 -9.10
C LYS A 32 26.75 -6.43 -7.84
N GLN A 33 26.04 -5.29 -7.79
CA GLN A 33 26.03 -4.42 -6.61
C GLN A 33 25.08 -4.91 -5.48
N GLN A 34 24.06 -5.71 -5.80
CA GLN A 34 22.98 -6.03 -4.87
C GLN A 34 22.72 -7.53 -4.62
N VAL A 35 23.55 -8.41 -5.14
CA VAL A 35 23.59 -9.79 -4.60
C VAL A 35 24.65 -9.81 -3.51
N PRO A 36 24.31 -9.65 -2.23
CA PRO A 36 25.22 -10.13 -1.21
C PRO A 36 25.30 -11.63 -1.44
N ILE A 37 26.47 -12.12 -1.84
CA ILE A 37 26.83 -13.49 -1.55
C ILE A 37 26.70 -13.55 -0.03
N ILE A 38 25.65 -14.20 0.46
CA ILE A 38 25.46 -14.48 1.88
C ILE A 38 26.56 -15.51 2.21
N ASN A 39 27.77 -15.02 2.37
CA ASN A 39 28.76 -15.72 3.12
C ASN A 39 28.34 -15.60 4.59
N ASN A 40 27.93 -16.71 5.17
CA ASN A 40 27.49 -16.89 6.55
C ASN A 40 28.56 -16.52 7.61
N THR A 41 29.38 -15.53 7.37
CA THR A 41 30.48 -15.08 8.24
C THR A 41 30.31 -13.64 8.72
N ASN A 42 29.18 -12.94 8.41
CA ASN A 42 28.98 -11.58 8.88
C ASN A 42 28.60 -11.56 10.35
N LYS A 43 29.57 -11.18 11.19
CA LYS A 43 29.43 -10.90 12.63
C LYS A 43 28.87 -9.51 12.93
N GLY A 44 28.12 -8.90 11.99
CA GLY A 44 27.47 -7.60 12.22
C GLY A 44 26.31 -7.70 13.21
N PRO A 45 25.87 -6.58 13.82
CA PRO A 45 24.73 -6.54 14.74
C PRO A 45 23.49 -7.12 14.09
N LYS A 46 22.72 -7.89 14.90
CA LYS A 46 21.46 -8.48 14.43
C LYS A 46 20.30 -7.54 14.65
N PHE A 47 19.42 -7.42 13.65
CA PHE A 47 18.18 -6.64 13.78
C PHE A 47 16.95 -7.50 13.53
N PHE A 48 15.86 -7.12 14.17
CA PHE A 48 14.53 -7.70 14.02
C PHE A 48 13.53 -6.59 13.67
N ILE A 49 12.62 -6.82 12.72
CA ILE A 49 11.60 -5.84 12.31
C ILE A 49 10.20 -6.41 12.52
N GLU A 50 9.41 -5.75 13.36
CA GLU A 50 7.97 -5.96 13.45
C GLU A 50 7.24 -4.91 12.62
N THR A 51 6.31 -5.35 11.75
CA THR A 51 5.58 -4.45 10.86
C THR A 51 4.12 -4.32 11.28
N TYR A 52 3.70 -3.10 11.58
CA TYR A 52 2.34 -2.74 11.94
C TYR A 52 1.75 -1.82 10.87
N GLY A 53 0.61 -2.20 10.26
CA GLY A 53 -0.09 -1.28 9.36
C GLY A 53 -0.52 -1.91 8.03
N CYS A 54 -0.21 -1.24 6.93
CA CYS A 54 -0.66 -1.60 5.59
C CYS A 54 0.48 -2.19 4.74
N GLN A 55 0.14 -2.58 3.51
CA GLN A 55 1.09 -3.14 2.54
C GLN A 55 2.30 -2.22 2.27
N MET A 56 2.10 -0.90 2.31
CA MET A 56 3.20 0.06 2.20
C MET A 56 4.21 -0.08 3.33
N ASN A 57 3.76 -0.35 4.57
CA ASN A 57 4.68 -0.61 5.68
C ASN A 57 5.44 -1.92 5.48
N THR A 58 4.81 -2.94 4.91
CA THR A 58 5.51 -4.19 4.56
C THR A 58 6.62 -3.93 3.53
N ASN A 59 6.32 -3.20 2.46
CA ASN A 59 7.33 -2.83 1.47
C ASN A 59 8.42 -1.92 2.07
N ASP A 60 8.06 -0.96 2.92
CA ASP A 60 9.03 -0.12 3.65
C ASP A 60 9.97 -0.98 4.53
N SER A 61 9.46 -2.02 5.22
CA SER A 61 10.30 -2.94 5.99
C SER A 61 11.28 -3.73 5.11
N GLN A 62 10.87 -4.12 3.91
CA GLN A 62 11.73 -4.78 2.93
C GLN A 62 12.85 -3.85 2.42
N ILE A 63 12.54 -2.55 2.23
CA ILE A 63 13.53 -1.50 1.90
C ILE A 63 14.53 -1.35 3.05
N VAL A 64 14.05 -1.24 4.29
CA VAL A 64 14.91 -1.13 5.48
C VAL A 64 15.80 -2.35 5.63
N GLN A 65 15.28 -3.55 5.43
CA GLN A 65 16.09 -4.78 5.44
C GLN A 65 17.20 -4.72 4.39
N SER A 66 16.89 -4.24 3.17
CA SER A 66 17.87 -4.11 2.11
C SER A 66 18.99 -3.12 2.49
N ILE A 67 18.62 -1.94 2.98
CA ILE A 67 19.57 -0.92 3.42
C ILE A 67 20.51 -1.46 4.49
N LEU A 68 19.96 -2.04 5.56
CA LEU A 68 20.76 -2.55 6.68
C LEU A 68 21.62 -3.74 6.28
N SER A 69 21.10 -4.66 5.44
CA SER A 69 21.90 -5.82 4.99
C SER A 69 23.07 -5.40 4.12
N ASN A 70 22.93 -4.38 3.28
CA ASN A 70 24.02 -3.83 2.47
C ASN A 70 25.13 -3.18 3.32
N GLU A 71 24.78 -2.71 4.51
CA GLU A 71 25.74 -2.13 5.49
C GLU A 71 26.25 -3.16 6.51
N GLY A 72 26.02 -4.47 6.25
CA GLY A 72 26.59 -5.55 7.05
C GLY A 72 25.79 -5.96 8.29
N TYR A 73 24.60 -5.41 8.50
CA TYR A 73 23.67 -5.86 9.55
C TYR A 73 22.99 -7.17 9.13
N SER A 74 22.74 -8.06 10.07
CA SER A 74 22.09 -9.35 9.83
C SER A 74 20.64 -9.36 10.30
N ASN A 75 19.69 -9.70 9.42
CA ASN A 75 18.30 -9.89 9.83
C ASN A 75 18.12 -11.19 10.61
N THR A 76 17.33 -11.17 11.69
CA THR A 76 16.91 -12.35 12.43
C THR A 76 15.38 -12.43 12.51
N ASN A 77 14.87 -13.66 12.57
CA ASN A 77 13.44 -13.91 12.84
C ASN A 77 13.16 -14.17 14.32
N ASP A 78 14.21 -14.28 15.16
CA ASP A 78 14.10 -14.44 16.60
C ASP A 78 14.44 -13.13 17.30
N ILE A 79 13.44 -12.54 17.95
CA ILE A 79 13.61 -11.29 18.70
C ILE A 79 14.62 -11.43 19.85
N SER A 80 14.80 -12.63 20.41
CA SER A 80 15.75 -12.87 21.49
C SER A 80 17.20 -12.66 21.04
N GLU A 81 17.51 -12.99 19.80
CA GLU A 81 18.83 -12.84 19.19
C GLU A 81 19.13 -11.43 18.67
N ALA A 82 18.13 -10.56 18.58
CA ALA A 82 18.31 -9.23 18.01
C ALA A 82 19.02 -8.30 18.99
N ASP A 83 19.96 -7.51 18.50
CA ASP A 83 20.58 -6.37 19.19
C ASP A 83 19.72 -5.11 19.04
N ILE A 84 19.03 -5.01 17.89
CA ILE A 84 18.21 -3.88 17.48
C ILE A 84 16.82 -4.38 17.11
N ILE A 85 15.79 -3.75 17.65
CA ILE A 85 14.39 -4.04 17.33
C ILE A 85 13.78 -2.82 16.65
N PHE A 86 13.26 -2.99 15.45
CA PHE A 86 12.52 -1.96 14.74
C PHE A 86 11.03 -2.26 14.75
N LEU A 87 10.22 -1.25 15.09
CA LEU A 87 8.77 -1.26 14.91
C LEU A 87 8.43 -0.33 13.74
N ASN A 88 8.07 -0.91 12.59
CA ASN A 88 7.57 -0.14 11.46
C ASN A 88 6.08 0.10 11.61
N THR A 89 5.67 1.37 11.67
CA THR A 89 4.41 1.79 12.28
C THR A 89 3.51 2.60 11.33
N CYS A 90 2.20 2.48 11.56
CA CYS A 90 1.14 3.18 10.81
C CYS A 90 0.47 4.25 11.68
N SER A 91 0.04 5.36 11.06
CA SER A 91 -0.73 6.43 11.71
C SER A 91 -2.20 6.51 11.25
N ILE A 92 -2.64 5.59 10.39
CA ILE A 92 -3.98 5.66 9.79
C ILE A 92 -5.01 5.07 10.74
N ARG A 93 -4.67 3.98 11.47
CA ARG A 93 -5.59 3.20 12.29
C ARG A 93 -5.27 3.35 13.78
N ALA A 94 -6.25 3.80 14.60
CA ALA A 94 -6.08 3.97 16.05
C ALA A 94 -5.67 2.66 16.75
N ASN A 95 -6.26 1.55 16.34
CA ASN A 95 -5.94 0.24 16.94
C ASN A 95 -4.48 -0.20 16.63
N ALA A 96 -3.91 0.22 15.50
CA ALA A 96 -2.51 -0.06 15.20
C ALA A 96 -1.58 0.73 16.14
N GLU A 97 -1.89 1.99 16.41
CA GLU A 97 -1.11 2.82 17.35
C GLU A 97 -1.16 2.27 18.77
N LYS A 98 -2.34 1.89 19.28
CA LYS A 98 -2.47 1.27 20.61
C LYS A 98 -1.59 0.03 20.76
N LYS A 99 -1.60 -0.85 19.74
CA LYS A 99 -0.75 -2.05 19.73
C LYS A 99 0.75 -1.70 19.73
N VAL A 100 1.15 -0.66 18.99
CA VAL A 100 2.56 -0.21 18.97
C VAL A 100 2.97 0.31 20.35
N PHE A 101 2.18 1.17 20.99
CA PHE A 101 2.49 1.66 22.34
C PHE A 101 2.57 0.54 23.38
N GLN A 102 1.64 -0.41 23.33
CA GLN A 102 1.72 -1.60 24.17
C GLN A 102 3.02 -2.36 23.94
N ARG A 103 3.37 -2.60 22.67
CA ARG A 103 4.61 -3.30 22.31
C ARG A 103 5.87 -2.56 22.76
N MET A 104 5.91 -1.24 22.60
CA MET A 104 7.00 -0.42 23.11
C MET A 104 7.16 -0.57 24.63
N SER A 105 6.05 -0.60 25.39
CA SER A 105 6.08 -0.80 26.84
C SER A 105 6.65 -2.18 27.22
N GLU A 106 6.30 -3.24 26.48
CA GLU A 106 6.84 -4.59 26.67
C GLU A 106 8.35 -4.67 26.39
N LEU A 107 8.81 -3.94 25.37
CA LEU A 107 10.21 -3.95 24.95
C LEU A 107 11.11 -3.05 25.79
N LYS A 108 10.55 -2.09 26.51
CA LYS A 108 11.32 -1.11 27.29
C LYS A 108 12.20 -1.74 28.38
N SER A 109 11.83 -2.90 28.91
CA SER A 109 12.60 -3.65 29.91
C SER A 109 13.76 -4.44 29.31
N GLN A 110 13.79 -4.61 27.99
CA GLN A 110 14.85 -5.33 27.29
C GLN A 110 16.00 -4.38 27.00
N ASN A 111 17.22 -4.76 27.32
CA ASN A 111 18.42 -3.95 27.07
C ASN A 111 18.82 -4.01 25.59
N LYS A 112 17.91 -3.62 24.68
CA LYS A 112 18.06 -3.63 23.23
C LYS A 112 17.80 -2.24 22.66
N VAL A 113 18.38 -1.95 21.51
CA VAL A 113 18.11 -0.69 20.79
C VAL A 113 16.72 -0.75 20.18
N LEU A 114 15.83 0.18 20.52
CA LEU A 114 14.49 0.27 20.00
C LEU A 114 14.37 1.39 18.97
N GLY A 115 14.13 1.03 17.71
CA GLY A 115 13.88 1.95 16.61
C GLY A 115 12.40 2.00 16.21
N ILE A 116 11.85 3.19 16.03
CA ILE A 116 10.48 3.41 15.55
C ILE A 116 10.54 3.98 14.14
N LEU A 117 9.91 3.28 13.20
CA LEU A 117 9.92 3.60 11.78
C LEU A 117 8.52 3.95 11.26
N GLY A 118 8.45 4.63 10.12
CA GLY A 118 7.24 4.81 9.35
C GLY A 118 6.36 5.99 9.73
N CYS A 119 5.06 5.92 9.41
CA CYS A 119 4.16 7.06 9.50
C CYS A 119 3.95 7.59 10.93
N MET A 120 4.01 6.74 11.96
CA MET A 120 3.88 7.16 13.35
C MET A 120 5.14 7.88 13.81
N ALA A 121 6.32 7.44 13.37
CA ALA A 121 7.59 8.12 13.60
C ALA A 121 7.55 9.57 13.09
N GLU A 122 7.08 9.77 11.85
CA GLU A 122 6.93 11.10 11.24
C GLU A 122 5.89 11.98 11.96
N ARG A 123 4.81 11.41 12.46
CA ARG A 123 3.75 12.18 13.10
C ARG A 123 4.06 12.58 14.54
N LEU A 124 4.60 11.65 15.34
CA LEU A 124 4.82 11.83 16.78
C LEU A 124 6.23 12.32 17.11
N LYS A 125 7.21 12.07 16.25
CA LYS A 125 8.57 12.59 16.38
C LYS A 125 9.15 12.32 17.78
N GLU A 126 9.74 13.35 18.39
CA GLU A 126 10.43 13.30 19.69
C GLU A 126 9.55 12.76 20.84
N GLN A 127 8.22 12.82 20.71
CA GLN A 127 7.31 12.25 21.73
C GLN A 127 7.54 10.75 21.95
N LEU A 128 8.01 10.02 20.93
CA LEU A 128 8.30 8.59 21.01
C LEU A 128 9.52 8.30 21.91
N PHE A 129 10.40 9.25 22.13
CA PHE A 129 11.53 9.10 23.08
C PHE A 129 11.06 8.93 24.51
N THR A 130 9.94 9.56 24.90
CA THR A 130 9.35 9.40 26.25
C THR A 130 8.78 8.00 26.46
N GLN A 131 8.46 7.30 25.34
CA GLN A 131 7.95 5.95 25.34
C GLN A 131 9.05 4.87 25.27
N GLY A 132 10.32 5.28 25.20
CA GLY A 132 11.47 4.36 25.22
C GLY A 132 12.15 4.14 23.87
N ALA A 133 11.78 4.86 22.81
CA ALA A 133 12.51 4.80 21.55
C ALA A 133 13.93 5.34 21.72
N ASN A 134 14.89 4.72 21.02
CA ASN A 134 16.27 5.19 20.89
C ASN A 134 16.49 5.88 19.54
N ILE A 135 15.85 5.34 18.49
CA ILE A 135 15.99 5.79 17.10
C ILE A 135 14.59 6.01 16.51
N ILE A 136 14.38 7.14 15.83
CA ILE A 136 13.10 7.50 15.22
C ILE A 136 13.36 7.88 13.76
N VAL A 137 12.75 7.18 12.80
CA VAL A 137 12.98 7.45 11.38
C VAL A 137 11.69 7.49 10.58
N GLY A 138 11.49 8.61 9.89
CA GLY A 138 10.36 8.81 8.99
C GLY A 138 10.43 7.98 7.72
N PRO A 139 9.30 7.87 6.95
CA PRO A 139 9.24 7.01 5.77
C PRO A 139 10.18 7.41 4.63
N ASP A 140 10.64 8.65 4.60
CA ASP A 140 11.52 9.17 3.54
C ASP A 140 12.99 9.24 3.96
N SER A 141 13.32 8.79 5.18
CA SER A 141 14.67 8.89 5.77
C SER A 141 15.32 7.54 6.06
N TYR A 142 14.84 6.43 5.50
CA TYR A 142 15.41 5.11 5.81
C TYR A 142 16.89 4.95 5.43
N LYS A 143 17.36 5.70 4.42
CA LYS A 143 18.77 5.72 4.03
C LYS A 143 19.71 6.28 5.10
N SER A 144 19.19 7.04 6.05
CA SER A 144 19.99 7.57 7.17
C SER A 144 20.15 6.56 8.33
N LEU A 145 19.41 5.44 8.33
CA LEU A 145 19.43 4.45 9.42
C LEU A 145 20.82 3.97 9.81
N PRO A 146 21.73 3.57 8.89
CA PRO A 146 23.07 3.13 9.27
C PRO A 146 23.83 4.21 10.04
N THR A 147 23.85 5.44 9.53
CA THR A 147 24.53 6.58 10.17
C THR A 147 23.94 6.90 11.55
N LEU A 148 22.62 6.82 11.71
CA LEU A 148 21.97 7.04 13.01
C LEU A 148 22.30 5.93 14.01
N LEU A 149 22.39 4.69 13.55
CA LEU A 149 22.82 3.56 14.38
C LEU A 149 24.26 3.72 14.85
N ASP A 150 25.16 4.06 13.95
CA ASP A 150 26.57 4.32 14.27
C ASP A 150 26.72 5.47 15.30
N SER A 151 26.00 6.57 15.07
CA SER A 151 25.98 7.71 15.99
C SER A 151 25.45 7.33 17.38
N PHE A 152 24.39 6.51 17.42
CA PHE A 152 23.83 6.00 18.67
C PHE A 152 24.82 5.06 19.38
N GLN A 153 25.52 4.20 18.66
CA GLN A 153 26.51 3.29 19.25
C GLN A 153 27.69 4.05 19.88
N LEU A 154 28.14 5.11 19.22
CA LEU A 154 29.27 5.93 19.70
C LEU A 154 28.90 6.75 20.93
N ASN A 155 27.78 7.49 20.88
CA ASN A 155 27.48 8.53 21.87
C ASN A 155 26.37 8.12 22.84
N ARG A 156 25.59 7.07 22.54
CA ARG A 156 24.36 6.67 23.27
C ARG A 156 23.25 7.73 23.26
N ASP A 157 23.38 8.76 22.44
CA ASP A 157 22.37 9.80 22.29
C ASP A 157 21.24 9.36 21.39
N LYS A 158 20.01 9.71 21.76
CA LYS A 158 18.81 9.43 20.97
C LYS A 158 18.89 10.08 19.59
N GLN A 159 18.53 9.35 18.56
CA GLN A 159 18.65 9.76 17.16
C GLN A 159 17.29 9.90 16.49
N ILE A 160 17.11 10.94 15.67
CA ILE A 160 15.89 11.17 14.92
C ILE A 160 16.17 11.75 13.53
N ASP A 161 15.52 11.16 12.51
CA ASP A 161 15.41 11.74 11.18
C ASP A 161 14.00 11.51 10.63
N THR A 162 13.21 12.58 10.58
CA THR A 162 11.81 12.59 10.15
C THR A 162 11.57 13.66 9.09
N ASN A 163 12.50 13.82 8.16
CA ASN A 163 12.38 14.78 7.07
C ASN A 163 11.56 14.19 5.91
N LEU A 164 10.54 14.93 5.47
CA LEU A 164 9.78 14.58 4.27
C LEU A 164 10.53 15.02 3.02
N SER A 165 10.90 14.07 2.18
CA SER A 165 11.56 14.35 0.92
C SER A 165 10.57 14.78 -0.16
N GLN A 166 11.03 15.57 -1.12
CA GLN A 166 10.28 15.89 -2.34
C GLN A 166 10.63 14.97 -3.51
N THR A 167 11.70 14.19 -3.40
CA THR A 167 12.24 13.40 -4.50
C THR A 167 12.45 11.92 -4.17
N GLU A 168 12.60 11.55 -2.88
CA GLU A 168 12.92 10.17 -2.49
C GLU A 168 11.82 9.17 -2.87
N THR A 169 12.16 8.19 -3.65
CA THR A 169 11.30 7.10 -4.12
C THR A 169 11.90 5.71 -3.86
N TYR A 170 13.16 5.65 -3.42
CA TYR A 170 13.94 4.42 -3.25
C TYR A 170 14.13 3.64 -4.55
N ASP A 171 14.31 4.35 -5.68
CA ASP A 171 14.52 3.77 -7.00
C ASP A 171 15.80 2.93 -7.09
N ASP A 172 16.79 3.27 -6.30
CA ASP A 172 18.10 2.66 -6.21
C ASP A 172 18.17 1.48 -5.22
N ILE A 173 17.05 1.13 -4.58
CA ILE A 173 17.01 0.04 -3.61
C ILE A 173 16.06 -1.05 -4.10
N LEU A 174 16.61 -2.26 -4.25
CA LEU A 174 15.81 -3.46 -4.50
C LEU A 174 15.33 -4.04 -3.16
N PRO A 175 14.01 -4.03 -2.87
CA PRO A 175 13.51 -4.56 -1.60
C PRO A 175 13.80 -6.06 -1.44
N ILE A 176 14.22 -6.46 -0.23
CA ILE A 176 14.40 -7.87 0.10
C ILE A 176 13.02 -8.49 0.34
N ASN A 177 12.64 -9.42 -0.52
CA ASN A 177 11.44 -10.21 -0.33
C ASN A 177 11.76 -11.50 0.42
N PRO A 178 10.85 -12.00 1.28
CA PRO A 178 11.02 -13.31 1.90
C PRO A 178 11.26 -14.39 0.84
N THR A 179 12.13 -15.31 1.16
CA THR A 179 12.39 -16.51 0.32
C THR A 179 11.06 -17.24 0.10
N ASP A 180 10.81 -17.70 -1.12
CA ASP A 180 9.61 -18.45 -1.53
C ASP A 180 8.29 -17.64 -1.50
N SER A 181 8.35 -16.32 -1.51
CA SER A 181 7.17 -15.47 -1.59
C SER A 181 6.47 -15.61 -2.95
N ILE A 182 5.23 -16.11 -2.93
CA ILE A 182 4.42 -16.27 -4.16
C ILE A 182 3.79 -14.95 -4.58
N THR A 183 3.48 -14.08 -3.62
CA THR A 183 2.87 -12.77 -3.84
C THR A 183 3.72 -11.69 -3.18
N THR A 184 3.87 -10.54 -3.83
CA THR A 184 4.67 -9.44 -3.28
C THR A 184 4.09 -8.07 -3.62
N TYR A 185 4.70 -7.06 -3.04
CA TYR A 185 4.33 -5.66 -3.18
C TYR A 185 5.43 -4.89 -3.89
N VAL A 186 5.05 -4.05 -4.87
CA VAL A 186 5.98 -3.14 -5.57
C VAL A 186 5.45 -1.72 -5.43
N SER A 187 6.19 -0.87 -4.75
CA SER A 187 5.85 0.55 -4.65
C SER A 187 6.15 1.23 -5.98
N ILE A 188 5.14 1.87 -6.58
CA ILE A 188 5.30 2.64 -7.81
C ILE A 188 5.30 4.14 -7.59
N MET A 189 4.81 4.57 -6.42
CA MET A 189 4.79 5.98 -6.02
C MET A 189 4.67 6.14 -4.52
N ARG A 190 5.04 7.31 -4.01
CA ARG A 190 4.93 7.69 -2.60
C ARG A 190 4.23 9.04 -2.45
N GLY A 191 3.55 9.26 -1.31
CA GLY A 191 2.85 10.49 -1.01
C GLY A 191 1.50 10.64 -1.70
N CYS A 192 0.76 11.71 -1.38
CA CYS A 192 -0.55 11.98 -1.93
C CYS A 192 -0.88 13.48 -1.93
N ASN A 193 -1.39 13.99 -3.06
CA ASN A 193 -1.76 15.39 -3.23
C ASN A 193 -3.25 15.67 -2.96
N ASN A 194 -4.07 14.66 -2.62
CA ASN A 194 -5.53 14.84 -2.54
C ASN A 194 -6.01 15.63 -1.33
N MET A 195 -5.21 15.86 -0.30
CA MET A 195 -5.53 16.70 0.86
C MET A 195 -6.95 16.51 1.43
N CYS A 196 -7.44 15.26 1.45
CA CYS A 196 -8.73 14.93 2.07
C CYS A 196 -8.72 15.38 3.54
N SER A 197 -9.83 15.94 4.04
CA SER A 197 -9.84 16.65 5.33
C SER A 197 -9.48 15.77 6.54
N PHE A 198 -9.76 14.48 6.47
CA PHE A 198 -9.48 13.49 7.52
C PHE A 198 -8.09 12.84 7.43
N CYS A 199 -7.36 13.06 6.33
CA CYS A 199 -6.23 12.22 5.97
C CYS A 199 -4.89 12.78 6.47
N VAL A 200 -4.08 11.92 7.09
CA VAL A 200 -2.73 12.26 7.59
C VAL A 200 -1.61 12.01 6.56
N VAL A 201 -1.91 11.32 5.45
CA VAL A 201 -0.90 10.90 4.46
C VAL A 201 -0.03 12.06 3.95
N PRO A 202 -0.58 13.22 3.55
CA PRO A 202 0.27 14.34 3.10
C PRO A 202 1.26 14.84 4.15
N PHE A 203 0.98 14.59 5.44
CA PHE A 203 1.79 15.03 6.58
C PHE A 203 2.76 13.95 7.07
N THR A 204 2.59 12.71 6.62
CA THR A 204 3.44 11.59 7.04
C THR A 204 4.21 10.94 5.90
N ARG A 205 3.80 11.15 4.65
CA ARG A 205 4.44 10.63 3.45
C ARG A 205 4.66 11.69 2.36
N GLY A 206 4.34 12.95 2.66
CA GLY A 206 4.59 14.07 1.78
C GLY A 206 3.73 14.09 0.51
N ARG A 207 4.20 14.85 -0.48
CA ARG A 207 3.56 15.00 -1.79
C ARG A 207 3.82 13.79 -2.69
N GLU A 208 2.98 13.64 -3.71
CA GLU A 208 3.12 12.59 -4.73
C GLU A 208 4.47 12.65 -5.43
N ARG A 209 5.13 11.52 -5.47
CA ARG A 209 6.39 11.26 -6.20
C ARG A 209 6.25 9.90 -6.87
N SER A 210 6.33 9.89 -8.18
CA SER A 210 6.29 8.66 -8.97
C SER A 210 7.70 8.10 -9.12
N ARG A 211 7.83 6.81 -8.96
CA ARG A 211 9.06 6.06 -9.14
C ARG A 211 9.39 5.93 -10.62
N ASN A 212 10.66 5.83 -10.98
CA ASN A 212 11.11 5.61 -12.35
C ASN A 212 10.51 4.30 -12.90
N PRO A 213 9.86 4.31 -14.09
CA PRO A 213 9.22 3.13 -14.65
C PRO A 213 10.22 1.98 -14.91
N GLU A 214 11.44 2.26 -15.35
CA GLU A 214 12.44 1.23 -15.58
C GLU A 214 12.86 0.53 -14.29
N SER A 215 13.02 1.27 -13.19
CA SER A 215 13.27 0.69 -11.86
C SER A 215 12.12 -0.24 -11.41
N ILE A 216 10.87 0.12 -11.69
CA ILE A 216 9.69 -0.72 -11.39
C ILE A 216 9.74 -2.01 -12.22
N LEU A 217 10.00 -1.90 -13.52
CA LEU A 217 10.05 -3.05 -14.42
C LEU A 217 11.20 -4.00 -14.08
N GLN A 218 12.37 -3.47 -13.73
CA GLN A 218 13.52 -4.26 -13.27
C GLN A 218 13.21 -5.02 -11.96
N GLU A 219 12.56 -4.36 -10.98
CA GLU A 219 12.15 -5.01 -9.75
C GLU A 219 11.19 -6.17 -10.02
N ILE A 220 10.17 -5.96 -10.88
CA ILE A 220 9.21 -7.01 -11.24
C ILE A 220 9.91 -8.16 -11.97
N ASP A 221 10.88 -7.87 -12.84
CA ASP A 221 11.64 -8.89 -13.55
C ASP A 221 12.41 -9.79 -12.56
N VAL A 222 13.16 -9.19 -11.63
CA VAL A 222 13.88 -9.94 -10.59
C VAL A 222 12.92 -10.79 -9.74
N LEU A 223 11.76 -10.24 -9.38
CA LEU A 223 10.75 -10.95 -8.58
C LEU A 223 10.16 -12.15 -9.33
N THR A 224 9.87 -11.98 -10.62
CA THR A 224 9.33 -13.07 -11.46
C THR A 224 10.35 -14.18 -11.69
N GLN A 225 11.63 -13.84 -11.86
CA GLN A 225 12.73 -14.81 -11.92
C GLN A 225 12.89 -15.61 -10.62
N LYS A 226 12.59 -15.00 -9.47
CA LYS A 226 12.54 -15.67 -8.16
C LYS A 226 11.26 -16.48 -7.92
N GLY A 227 10.37 -16.57 -8.91
CA GLY A 227 9.16 -17.41 -8.83
C GLY A 227 7.91 -16.71 -8.33
N VAL A 228 7.91 -15.38 -8.11
CA VAL A 228 6.71 -14.60 -7.77
C VAL A 228 5.66 -14.73 -8.87
N LYS A 229 4.41 -15.00 -8.49
CA LYS A 229 3.25 -15.22 -9.37
C LYS A 229 2.26 -14.06 -9.37
N GLU A 230 2.24 -13.25 -8.32
CA GLU A 230 1.37 -12.08 -8.23
C GLU A 230 2.14 -10.89 -7.65
N VAL A 231 2.02 -9.74 -8.33
CA VAL A 231 2.57 -8.46 -7.88
C VAL A 231 1.42 -7.49 -7.61
N THR A 232 1.43 -6.87 -6.44
CA THR A 232 0.50 -5.78 -6.11
C THR A 232 1.23 -4.45 -6.17
N LEU A 233 0.82 -3.58 -7.11
CA LEU A 233 1.34 -2.22 -7.23
C LEU A 233 0.82 -1.34 -6.10
N LEU A 234 1.72 -0.68 -5.40
CA LEU A 234 1.41 0.16 -4.23
C LEU A 234 1.63 1.64 -4.51
N GLY A 235 0.76 2.44 -3.89
CA GLY A 235 0.86 3.89 -3.78
C GLY A 235 -0.17 4.41 -2.78
N GLN A 236 -0.07 5.68 -2.37
CA GLN A 236 -1.12 6.31 -1.57
C GLN A 236 -2.26 6.89 -2.44
N ASN A 237 -2.02 6.96 -3.74
CA ASN A 237 -2.97 7.29 -4.79
C ASN A 237 -2.46 6.65 -6.10
N VAL A 238 -2.42 5.31 -6.12
CA VAL A 238 -1.67 4.52 -7.10
C VAL A 238 -2.00 4.87 -8.56
N ASN A 239 -3.24 5.20 -8.85
CA ASN A 239 -3.71 5.53 -10.20
C ASN A 239 -3.52 7.02 -10.60
N SER A 240 -2.85 7.83 -9.74
CA SER A 240 -2.32 9.14 -10.13
C SER A 240 -0.85 9.08 -10.59
N TYR A 241 -0.28 7.89 -10.69
CA TYR A 241 1.10 7.72 -11.16
C TYR A 241 1.36 8.56 -12.41
N PHE A 242 2.42 9.36 -12.35
CA PHE A 242 2.87 10.20 -13.44
C PHE A 242 4.39 10.39 -13.36
N PHE A 243 5.10 9.83 -14.32
CA PHE A 243 6.53 10.02 -14.49
C PHE A 243 6.79 10.97 -15.67
N GLN A 244 7.39 12.12 -15.39
CA GLN A 244 7.63 13.14 -16.39
C GLN A 244 8.67 12.67 -17.41
N ASP A 245 8.30 12.65 -18.68
CA ASP A 245 9.19 12.36 -19.81
C ASP A 245 8.72 13.16 -21.02
N GLU A 246 9.54 14.08 -21.51
CA GLU A 246 9.19 14.96 -22.63
C GLU A 246 8.97 14.21 -23.96
N LYS A 247 9.51 12.99 -24.08
CA LYS A 247 9.35 12.14 -25.25
C LYS A 247 7.99 11.43 -25.33
N ILE A 248 7.29 11.31 -24.20
CA ILE A 248 6.02 10.59 -24.09
C ILE A 248 4.86 11.58 -24.10
N GLN A 249 4.15 11.68 -25.21
CA GLN A 249 2.93 12.48 -25.27
C GLN A 249 1.81 11.81 -24.45
N SER A 250 1.26 12.54 -23.51
CA SER A 250 0.13 12.06 -22.69
C SER A 250 -0.79 13.21 -22.31
N GLN A 251 -2.08 12.93 -22.22
CA GLN A 251 -3.07 13.86 -21.74
C GLN A 251 -3.63 13.37 -20.40
N HIS A 252 -3.75 14.28 -19.44
CA HIS A 252 -4.42 13.99 -18.18
C HIS A 252 -5.93 14.03 -18.39
N GLU A 253 -6.60 12.97 -17.94
CA GLU A 253 -8.04 12.84 -17.94
C GLU A 253 -8.52 12.39 -16.56
N ASN A 254 -9.54 13.03 -16.04
CA ASN A 254 -10.24 12.58 -14.84
C ASN A 254 -11.43 11.70 -15.22
N SER A 255 -11.91 10.91 -14.25
CA SER A 255 -13.22 10.28 -14.36
C SER A 255 -14.31 11.34 -14.53
N ALA A 256 -15.33 11.05 -15.31
CA ALA A 256 -16.44 11.96 -15.53
C ALA A 256 -17.13 12.35 -14.19
N GLY A 257 -17.42 13.63 -13.99
CA GLY A 257 -18.05 14.12 -12.75
C GLY A 257 -17.12 14.38 -11.57
N PHE A 258 -15.81 14.15 -11.74
CA PHE A 258 -14.79 14.40 -10.69
C PHE A 258 -14.02 15.69 -10.95
N LYS A 259 -13.84 16.49 -9.92
CA LYS A 259 -13.11 17.77 -9.97
C LYS A 259 -11.77 17.67 -9.28
N GLU A 260 -10.81 18.47 -9.73
CA GLU A 260 -9.50 18.59 -9.06
C GLU A 260 -9.48 19.78 -8.10
N LEU A 261 -8.85 19.59 -6.92
CA LEU A 261 -8.60 20.68 -5.96
C LEU A 261 -7.40 21.53 -6.34
N TYR A 262 -6.41 20.92 -6.98
CA TYR A 262 -5.15 21.57 -7.31
C TYR A 262 -4.80 21.29 -8.76
N LYS A 263 -4.16 22.27 -9.44
CA LYS A 263 -3.62 22.05 -10.79
C LYS A 263 -2.59 20.92 -10.71
N LEU A 264 -2.87 19.82 -11.37
CA LEU A 264 -1.89 18.76 -11.57
C LEU A 264 -0.75 19.27 -12.46
N ARG A 265 0.40 18.61 -12.36
CA ARG A 265 1.50 18.83 -13.32
C ARG A 265 1.03 18.33 -14.68
N TYR A 266 0.58 19.28 -15.53
CA TYR A 266 0.30 19.00 -16.91
C TYR A 266 1.64 18.96 -17.66
N GLY A 267 1.95 17.86 -18.33
CA GLY A 267 3.16 17.67 -19.09
C GLY A 267 3.14 16.34 -19.80
N ASN A 268 4.09 16.17 -20.69
CA ASN A 268 4.39 14.90 -21.31
C ASN A 268 4.98 13.94 -20.26
N GLY A 269 4.62 12.67 -20.32
CA GLY A 269 5.12 11.67 -19.40
C GLY A 269 4.27 10.41 -19.37
N LEU A 270 4.82 9.37 -18.74
CA LEU A 270 4.16 8.08 -18.58
C LEU A 270 3.14 8.13 -17.47
N ARG A 271 1.90 7.74 -17.76
CA ARG A 271 0.79 7.70 -16.80
C ARG A 271 0.45 6.27 -16.38
N PHE A 272 -0.44 6.16 -15.39
CA PHE A 272 -0.80 4.88 -14.79
C PHE A 272 -1.31 3.85 -15.80
N ASP A 273 -2.15 4.25 -16.75
CA ASP A 273 -2.65 3.37 -17.82
C ASP A 273 -1.53 2.81 -18.69
N GLN A 274 -0.58 3.65 -19.05
CA GLN A 274 0.58 3.27 -19.88
C GLN A 274 1.52 2.34 -19.09
N LEU A 275 1.85 2.67 -17.83
CA LEU A 275 2.67 1.81 -16.97
C LEU A 275 2.01 0.45 -16.74
N LEU A 276 0.71 0.44 -16.43
CA LEU A 276 -0.05 -0.78 -16.20
C LEU A 276 -0.09 -1.68 -17.44
N ASN A 277 -0.29 -1.07 -18.62
CA ASN A 277 -0.22 -1.79 -19.91
C ASN A 277 1.17 -2.38 -20.15
N GLU A 278 2.24 -1.62 -19.92
CA GLU A 278 3.61 -2.07 -20.12
C GLU A 278 3.97 -3.25 -19.20
N ILE A 279 3.62 -3.15 -17.91
CA ILE A 279 3.81 -4.26 -16.95
C ILE A 279 3.02 -5.50 -17.41
N ALA A 280 1.77 -5.32 -17.85
CA ALA A 280 0.93 -6.45 -18.27
C ALA A 280 1.48 -7.17 -19.50
N VAL A 281 2.00 -6.43 -20.46
CA VAL A 281 2.60 -6.99 -21.69
C VAL A 281 3.94 -7.67 -21.40
N ARG A 282 4.80 -7.04 -20.58
CA ARG A 282 6.15 -7.54 -20.29
C ARG A 282 6.13 -8.78 -19.40
N PHE A 283 5.14 -8.89 -18.51
CA PHE A 283 5.02 -10.00 -17.53
C PHE A 283 3.71 -10.78 -17.68
N PRO A 284 3.45 -11.42 -18.84
CA PRO A 284 2.14 -12.03 -19.13
C PRO A 284 1.79 -13.22 -18.23
N LYS A 285 2.77 -13.84 -17.58
CA LYS A 285 2.56 -14.97 -16.65
C LYS A 285 2.41 -14.53 -15.19
N THR A 286 2.47 -13.23 -14.91
CA THR A 286 2.36 -12.67 -13.57
C THR A 286 1.03 -11.97 -13.40
N ARG A 287 0.32 -12.29 -12.33
CA ARG A 287 -0.93 -11.62 -11.95
C ARG A 287 -0.61 -10.24 -11.37
N ILE A 288 -1.32 -9.21 -11.85
CA ILE A 288 -1.08 -7.82 -11.47
C ILE A 288 -2.29 -7.31 -10.71
N ARG A 289 -2.07 -6.81 -9.49
CA ARG A 289 -3.04 -6.06 -8.70
C ARG A 289 -2.52 -4.65 -8.45
N PHE A 290 -3.42 -3.76 -8.04
CA PHE A 290 -3.07 -2.47 -7.49
C PHE A 290 -3.99 -2.11 -6.34
N THR A 291 -3.53 -1.27 -5.42
CA THR A 291 -4.29 -0.87 -4.23
C THR A 291 -4.21 0.62 -3.99
N SER A 292 -5.15 1.14 -3.18
CA SER A 292 -5.25 2.56 -2.82
C SER A 292 -5.42 3.52 -4.00
N PRO A 293 -6.25 3.20 -5.01
CA PRO A 293 -6.56 4.16 -6.06
C PRO A 293 -7.52 5.23 -5.53
N HIS A 294 -7.57 6.39 -6.21
CA HIS A 294 -8.60 7.39 -5.97
C HIS A 294 -9.67 7.35 -7.07
N PRO A 295 -10.97 7.46 -6.74
CA PRO A 295 -12.05 7.36 -7.72
C PRO A 295 -11.94 8.33 -8.91
N LYS A 296 -11.37 9.52 -8.70
CA LYS A 296 -11.19 10.51 -9.77
C LYS A 296 -10.25 10.08 -10.90
N ASN A 297 -9.34 9.13 -10.64
CA ASN A 297 -8.28 8.75 -11.57
C ASN A 297 -8.58 7.40 -12.26
N PHE A 298 -9.83 7.18 -12.63
CA PHE A 298 -10.26 6.07 -13.49
C PHE A 298 -10.82 6.58 -14.83
N PRO A 299 -10.01 7.27 -15.65
CA PRO A 299 -10.43 7.60 -17.01
C PRO A 299 -10.66 6.32 -17.82
N LYS A 300 -11.40 6.45 -18.92
CA LYS A 300 -11.76 5.31 -19.78
C LYS A 300 -10.56 4.44 -20.18
N LYS A 301 -9.41 5.08 -20.49
CA LYS A 301 -8.16 4.39 -20.85
C LYS A 301 -7.66 3.40 -19.79
N VAL A 302 -7.76 3.76 -18.51
CA VAL A 302 -7.37 2.83 -17.41
C VAL A 302 -8.30 1.62 -17.40
N LEU A 303 -9.61 1.81 -17.56
CA LEU A 303 -10.58 0.72 -17.59
C LEU A 303 -10.39 -0.18 -18.82
N GLU A 304 -10.08 0.38 -19.97
CA GLU A 304 -9.76 -0.35 -21.20
C GLU A 304 -8.52 -1.25 -21.03
N VAL A 305 -7.46 -0.74 -20.39
CA VAL A 305 -6.26 -1.53 -20.09
C VAL A 305 -6.60 -2.69 -19.14
N ILE A 306 -7.37 -2.44 -18.07
CA ILE A 306 -7.78 -3.49 -17.14
C ILE A 306 -8.65 -4.55 -17.84
N ALA A 307 -9.56 -4.14 -18.71
CA ALA A 307 -10.42 -5.06 -19.46
C ALA A 307 -9.61 -5.91 -20.45
N LYS A 308 -8.66 -5.28 -21.15
CA LYS A 308 -7.85 -5.88 -22.23
C LYS A 308 -6.94 -7.01 -21.74
N HIS A 309 -6.27 -6.82 -20.60
CA HIS A 309 -5.23 -7.73 -20.15
C HIS A 309 -5.75 -8.74 -19.11
N PRO A 310 -5.79 -10.04 -19.42
CA PRO A 310 -6.30 -11.06 -18.52
C PRO A 310 -5.45 -11.26 -17.26
N ASN A 311 -4.16 -10.92 -17.28
CA ASN A 311 -3.27 -10.96 -16.12
C ASN A 311 -3.45 -9.77 -15.15
N ILE A 312 -4.21 -8.74 -15.51
CA ILE A 312 -4.63 -7.69 -14.57
C ILE A 312 -5.88 -8.17 -13.84
N CYS A 313 -5.81 -8.21 -12.52
CA CYS A 313 -6.90 -8.67 -11.66
C CYS A 313 -8.17 -7.84 -11.80
N LYS A 314 -9.31 -8.50 -11.89
CA LYS A 314 -10.63 -7.87 -12.04
C LYS A 314 -11.24 -7.53 -10.67
N ASN A 315 -10.45 -6.91 -9.82
CA ASN A 315 -10.86 -6.39 -8.52
C ASN A 315 -10.42 -4.94 -8.38
N ILE A 316 -11.36 -4.02 -8.31
CA ILE A 316 -11.11 -2.59 -8.24
C ILE A 316 -11.60 -2.05 -6.91
N HIS A 317 -10.71 -1.31 -6.22
CA HIS A 317 -11.03 -0.62 -4.98
C HIS A 317 -11.47 0.81 -5.27
N ILE A 318 -12.65 1.20 -4.80
CA ILE A 318 -13.25 2.54 -4.99
C ILE A 318 -13.57 3.14 -3.62
N PRO A 319 -12.66 3.83 -2.95
CA PRO A 319 -12.87 4.37 -1.60
C PRO A 319 -13.86 5.55 -1.63
N ILE A 320 -15.16 5.27 -1.43
CA ILE A 320 -16.24 6.26 -1.49
C ILE A 320 -16.24 7.19 -0.27
N GLN A 321 -15.86 6.69 0.90
CA GLN A 321 -15.83 7.31 2.22
C GLN A 321 -17.22 7.62 2.81
N SER A 322 -18.16 8.19 2.06
CA SER A 322 -19.55 8.48 2.46
C SER A 322 -20.48 8.46 1.24
N GLY A 323 -21.76 8.26 1.46
CA GLY A 323 -22.83 8.39 0.45
C GLY A 323 -23.53 9.75 0.45
N SER A 324 -23.25 10.63 1.43
CA SER A 324 -23.81 11.98 1.54
C SER A 324 -22.94 13.00 0.82
N ASN A 325 -23.54 13.84 -0.02
CA ASN A 325 -22.82 14.91 -0.69
C ASN A 325 -22.26 15.94 0.29
N ASP A 326 -22.97 16.24 1.38
CA ASP A 326 -22.55 17.21 2.39
C ASP A 326 -21.31 16.71 3.14
N ILE A 327 -21.29 15.43 3.52
CA ILE A 327 -20.13 14.80 4.14
C ILE A 327 -18.97 14.70 3.14
N LEU A 328 -19.21 14.32 1.90
CA LEU A 328 -18.17 14.28 0.85
C LEU A 328 -17.53 15.68 0.64
N GLN A 329 -18.31 16.74 0.66
CA GLN A 329 -17.81 18.11 0.58
C GLN A 329 -16.94 18.46 1.80
N LYS A 330 -17.40 18.18 3.03
CA LYS A 330 -16.63 18.37 4.26
C LYS A 330 -15.33 17.54 4.26
N MET A 331 -15.38 16.32 3.74
CA MET A 331 -14.23 15.45 3.54
C MET A 331 -13.29 15.90 2.41
N ARG A 332 -13.65 16.94 1.64
CA ARG A 332 -12.89 17.47 0.48
C ARG A 332 -12.67 16.41 -0.59
N ARG A 333 -13.71 15.62 -0.90
CA ARG A 333 -13.62 14.53 -1.88
C ARG A 333 -13.80 14.99 -3.33
N ASN A 334 -14.40 16.16 -3.56
CA ASN A 334 -14.59 16.80 -4.88
C ASN A 334 -15.35 15.99 -5.92
N TYR A 335 -16.23 15.14 -5.46
CA TYR A 335 -17.19 14.40 -6.27
C TYR A 335 -18.50 14.26 -5.50
N THR A 336 -19.54 13.93 -6.23
CA THR A 336 -20.88 13.69 -5.68
C THR A 336 -21.15 12.19 -5.62
N ARG A 337 -22.15 11.81 -4.83
CA ARG A 337 -22.72 10.46 -4.83
C ARG A 337 -23.02 9.98 -6.26
N ARG A 338 -23.65 10.82 -7.08
CA ARG A 338 -23.99 10.50 -8.47
C ARG A 338 -22.77 10.13 -9.31
N ALA A 339 -21.68 10.86 -9.17
CA ALA A 339 -20.43 10.55 -9.88
C ALA A 339 -19.86 9.17 -9.50
N ILE A 340 -20.00 8.75 -8.24
CA ILE A 340 -19.62 7.39 -7.80
C ILE A 340 -20.53 6.33 -8.40
N GLU A 341 -21.85 6.56 -8.41
CA GLU A 341 -22.83 5.64 -9.02
C GLU A 341 -22.51 5.42 -10.49
N ASP A 342 -22.29 6.49 -11.23
CA ASP A 342 -21.98 6.47 -12.66
C ASP A 342 -20.62 5.76 -12.90
N LEU A 343 -19.56 6.06 -12.12
CA LEU A 343 -18.26 5.39 -12.21
C LEU A 343 -18.38 3.88 -11.97
N CYS A 344 -19.06 3.46 -10.94
CA CYS A 344 -19.24 2.03 -10.64
C CYS A 344 -20.01 1.30 -11.73
N LYS A 345 -21.01 1.96 -12.33
CA LYS A 345 -21.75 1.45 -13.47
C LYS A 345 -20.84 1.30 -14.71
N ASP A 346 -20.05 2.33 -15.02
CA ASP A 346 -19.12 2.33 -16.15
C ASP A 346 -18.06 1.23 -16.01
N ILE A 347 -17.51 1.05 -14.79
CA ILE A 347 -16.55 -0.02 -14.50
C ILE A 347 -17.18 -1.40 -14.79
N ARG A 348 -18.39 -1.65 -14.31
CA ARG A 348 -19.08 -2.93 -14.54
C ARG A 348 -19.46 -3.18 -16.00
N ASN A 349 -19.78 -2.12 -16.73
CA ASN A 349 -20.08 -2.21 -18.15
C ASN A 349 -18.83 -2.52 -19.00
N GLN A 350 -17.66 -1.98 -18.62
CA GLN A 350 -16.43 -2.16 -19.38
C GLN A 350 -15.64 -3.41 -18.98
N ILE A 351 -15.76 -3.85 -17.73
CA ILE A 351 -14.97 -4.98 -17.21
C ILE A 351 -15.93 -6.07 -16.72
N PRO A 352 -16.17 -7.12 -17.52
CA PRO A 352 -17.05 -8.21 -17.13
C PRO A 352 -16.57 -8.90 -15.83
N ASN A 353 -17.53 -9.27 -14.97
CA ASN A 353 -17.30 -9.97 -13.71
C ASN A 353 -16.36 -9.23 -12.71
N VAL A 354 -16.15 -7.92 -12.88
CA VAL A 354 -15.35 -7.15 -11.94
C VAL A 354 -15.98 -7.14 -10.56
N THR A 355 -15.15 -7.31 -9.53
CA THR A 355 -15.54 -7.08 -8.13
C THR A 355 -15.10 -5.71 -7.68
N LEU A 356 -15.96 -5.05 -6.91
CA LEU A 356 -15.71 -3.74 -6.36
C LEU A 356 -15.55 -3.82 -4.84
N SER A 357 -14.55 -3.13 -4.32
CA SER A 357 -14.39 -2.93 -2.88
C SER A 357 -14.30 -1.45 -2.54
N THR A 358 -14.57 -1.10 -1.28
CA THR A 358 -14.62 0.30 -0.87
C THR A 358 -14.10 0.53 0.54
N ASP A 359 -13.84 1.80 0.87
CA ASP A 359 -13.68 2.30 2.25
C ASP A 359 -14.86 3.19 2.60
N VAL A 360 -15.33 3.09 3.85
CA VAL A 360 -16.40 3.91 4.42
C VAL A 360 -16.00 4.38 5.81
N ILE A 361 -16.22 5.67 6.07
CA ILE A 361 -16.03 6.29 7.38
C ILE A 361 -17.40 6.77 7.88
N VAL A 362 -17.83 6.31 9.06
CA VAL A 362 -19.05 6.76 9.72
C VAL A 362 -18.74 7.67 10.90
N GLY A 363 -19.65 8.59 11.21
CA GLY A 363 -19.50 9.51 12.32
C GLY A 363 -18.45 10.60 12.06
N PHE A 364 -18.25 11.01 10.82
CA PHE A 364 -17.43 12.18 10.52
C PHE A 364 -18.07 13.44 11.11
N CYS A 365 -17.29 14.50 11.34
CA CYS A 365 -17.77 15.75 11.94
C CYS A 365 -19.09 16.23 11.30
N ASP A 366 -20.08 16.53 12.13
CA ASP A 366 -21.44 16.96 11.76
C ASP A 366 -22.26 15.94 10.93
N GLU A 367 -21.86 14.68 10.85
CA GLU A 367 -22.65 13.67 10.14
C GLU A 367 -23.99 13.46 10.85
N THR A 368 -25.09 13.75 10.15
CA THR A 368 -26.45 13.51 10.63
C THR A 368 -26.88 12.07 10.40
N GLU A 369 -28.00 11.64 10.99
CA GLU A 369 -28.57 10.33 10.69
C GLU A 369 -28.98 10.21 9.22
N GLN A 370 -29.52 11.28 8.64
CA GLN A 370 -29.87 11.32 7.21
C GLN A 370 -28.66 11.13 6.31
N ASP A 371 -27.50 11.71 6.65
CA ASP A 371 -26.24 11.50 5.91
C ASP A 371 -25.79 10.06 5.96
N PHE A 372 -25.91 9.43 7.14
CA PHE A 372 -25.57 8.03 7.32
C PHE A 372 -26.51 7.12 6.51
N GLU A 373 -27.83 7.37 6.54
CA GLU A 373 -28.79 6.62 5.71
C GLU A 373 -28.47 6.73 4.20
N GLN A 374 -28.04 7.88 3.73
CA GLN A 374 -27.55 8.02 2.34
C GLN A 374 -26.33 7.14 2.07
N THR A 375 -25.46 6.93 3.06
CA THR A 375 -24.32 6.04 2.94
C THR A 375 -24.76 4.58 2.85
N LEU A 376 -25.67 4.14 3.70
CA LEU A 376 -26.26 2.78 3.63
C LEU A 376 -26.93 2.53 2.27
N SER A 377 -27.78 3.45 1.83
CA SER A 377 -28.49 3.32 0.54
C SER A 377 -27.55 3.28 -0.66
N LEU A 378 -26.39 3.94 -0.60
CA LEU A 378 -25.38 3.85 -1.65
C LEU A 378 -24.72 2.45 -1.70
N LEU A 379 -24.43 1.84 -0.53
CA LEU A 379 -23.90 0.48 -0.47
C LEU A 379 -24.93 -0.54 -0.99
N GLU A 380 -26.21 -0.37 -0.65
CA GLU A 380 -27.30 -1.20 -1.16
C GLU A 380 -27.45 -1.10 -2.68
N LEU A 381 -27.28 0.11 -3.24
CA LEU A 381 -27.38 0.33 -4.68
C LEU A 381 -26.18 -0.28 -5.44
N ILE A 382 -24.94 -0.03 -4.95
CA ILE A 382 -23.74 -0.45 -5.67
C ILE A 382 -23.42 -1.92 -5.41
N GLN A 383 -23.75 -2.47 -4.23
CA GLN A 383 -23.47 -3.87 -3.89
C GLN A 383 -21.96 -4.20 -3.98
N PHE A 384 -21.14 -3.54 -3.15
CA PHE A 384 -19.72 -3.84 -3.07
C PHE A 384 -19.47 -5.26 -2.53
N GLU A 385 -18.55 -5.98 -3.15
CA GLU A 385 -18.15 -7.33 -2.71
C GLU A 385 -17.39 -7.29 -1.37
N ASN A 386 -16.73 -6.18 -1.05
CA ASN A 386 -16.10 -5.96 0.25
C ASN A 386 -16.07 -4.48 0.60
N ALA A 387 -16.19 -4.16 1.89
CA ALA A 387 -16.01 -2.82 2.41
C ALA A 387 -15.12 -2.83 3.65
N PHE A 388 -14.19 -1.87 3.71
CA PHE A 388 -13.43 -1.57 4.92
C PHE A 388 -14.12 -0.40 5.62
N MET A 389 -14.64 -0.66 6.81
CA MET A 389 -15.55 0.22 7.53
C MET A 389 -14.87 0.74 8.81
N PHE A 390 -14.96 2.04 9.04
CA PHE A 390 -14.27 2.72 10.13
C PHE A 390 -15.19 3.72 10.81
N ALA A 391 -15.17 3.74 12.16
CA ALA A 391 -15.63 4.89 12.91
C ALA A 391 -14.59 6.02 12.76
N TYR A 392 -15.05 7.23 12.55
CA TYR A 392 -14.17 8.39 12.45
C TYR A 392 -13.38 8.59 13.74
N SER A 393 -12.10 8.86 13.58
CA SER A 393 -11.20 9.23 14.68
C SER A 393 -10.36 10.41 14.22
N MET A 394 -10.53 11.53 14.91
CA MET A 394 -9.80 12.76 14.59
C MET A 394 -8.30 12.58 14.72
N ARG A 395 -7.55 13.12 13.76
CA ARG A 395 -6.09 13.03 13.69
C ARG A 395 -5.48 14.42 13.71
N GLU A 396 -4.43 14.56 14.49
CA GLU A 396 -3.64 15.79 14.53
C GLU A 396 -3.09 16.17 13.15
N LYS A 397 -2.88 17.47 12.94
CA LYS A 397 -2.37 18.08 11.71
C LYS A 397 -3.31 17.96 10.50
N THR A 398 -4.43 17.25 10.57
CA THR A 398 -5.39 17.16 9.47
C THR A 398 -6.20 18.45 9.32
N HIS A 399 -6.77 18.66 8.13
CA HIS A 399 -7.67 19.79 7.89
C HIS A 399 -8.92 19.68 8.79
N ALA A 400 -9.43 18.48 9.01
CA ALA A 400 -10.60 18.28 9.87
C ALA A 400 -10.32 18.72 11.31
N GLN A 401 -9.19 18.36 11.90
CA GLN A 401 -8.82 18.75 13.25
C GLN A 401 -8.69 20.27 13.43
N ARG A 402 -8.27 20.98 12.38
CA ARG A 402 -8.10 22.44 12.44
C ARG A 402 -9.39 23.24 12.23
N ASN A 403 -10.39 22.65 11.56
CA ASN A 403 -11.54 23.39 11.04
C ASN A 403 -12.89 22.84 11.50
N PHE A 404 -12.95 21.66 12.07
CA PHE A 404 -14.18 21.01 12.51
C PHE A 404 -14.06 20.54 13.97
N GLN A 405 -15.20 20.44 14.61
CA GLN A 405 -15.31 19.79 15.92
C GLN A 405 -15.76 18.33 15.72
N ASP A 406 -15.15 17.39 16.45
CA ASP A 406 -15.63 16.01 16.50
C ASP A 406 -16.82 15.93 17.45
N ASN A 407 -18.00 16.27 16.93
CA ASN A 407 -19.23 16.45 17.68
C ASN A 407 -20.21 15.27 17.57
N VAL A 408 -19.86 14.21 16.83
CA VAL A 408 -20.66 12.98 16.78
C VAL A 408 -20.28 12.10 17.98
N PRO A 409 -21.23 11.79 18.90
CA PRO A 409 -20.94 10.97 20.07
C PRO A 409 -20.37 9.59 19.68
N GLU A 410 -19.45 9.07 20.48
CA GLU A 410 -18.80 7.78 20.20
C GLU A 410 -19.82 6.63 20.14
N SER A 411 -20.85 6.66 21.00
CA SER A 411 -21.95 5.68 20.97
C SER A 411 -22.70 5.69 19.63
N VAL A 412 -22.90 6.88 19.03
CA VAL A 412 -23.55 7.02 17.72
C VAL A 412 -22.63 6.47 16.61
N LYS A 413 -21.32 6.77 16.67
CA LYS A 413 -20.35 6.23 15.73
C LYS A 413 -20.33 4.69 15.77
N GLN A 414 -20.33 4.10 16.97
CA GLN A 414 -20.34 2.64 17.13
C GLN A 414 -21.65 2.02 16.61
N ASN A 415 -22.81 2.58 16.95
CA ASN A 415 -24.09 2.10 16.41
C ASN A 415 -24.15 2.15 14.88
N ARG A 416 -23.69 3.27 14.27
CA ARG A 416 -23.63 3.39 12.81
C ARG A 416 -22.67 2.37 12.20
N LEU A 417 -21.52 2.14 12.83
CA LEU A 417 -20.55 1.15 12.38
C LEU A 417 -21.14 -0.27 12.40
N GLU A 418 -21.85 -0.64 13.45
CA GLU A 418 -22.51 -1.94 13.59
C GLU A 418 -23.56 -2.15 12.48
N ARG A 419 -24.45 -1.17 12.28
CA ARG A 419 -25.46 -1.22 11.20
C ARG A 419 -24.83 -1.33 9.83
N LEU A 420 -23.75 -0.60 9.59
CA LEU A 420 -22.99 -0.66 8.33
C LEU A 420 -22.36 -2.06 8.12
N ILE A 421 -21.80 -2.66 9.17
CA ILE A 421 -21.23 -4.02 9.16
C ILE A 421 -22.32 -5.06 8.84
N GLU A 422 -23.47 -4.97 9.47
CA GLU A 422 -24.61 -5.87 9.23
C GLU A 422 -25.07 -5.82 7.78
N LEU A 423 -25.26 -4.61 7.24
CA LEU A 423 -25.60 -4.44 5.82
C LEU A 423 -24.55 -5.04 4.89
N GLN A 424 -23.28 -4.73 5.13
CA GLN A 424 -22.19 -5.24 4.29
C GLN A 424 -22.08 -6.78 4.36
N HIS A 425 -22.30 -7.39 5.53
CA HIS A 425 -22.31 -8.84 5.68
C HIS A 425 -23.46 -9.47 4.89
N LYS A 426 -24.65 -8.85 4.87
CA LYS A 426 -25.78 -9.28 4.04
C LYS A 426 -25.43 -9.25 2.56
N ILE A 427 -24.85 -8.13 2.08
CA ILE A 427 -24.41 -7.99 0.68
C ILE A 427 -23.35 -9.05 0.33
N MET A 428 -22.32 -9.23 1.18
CA MET A 428 -21.27 -10.22 0.97
C MET A 428 -21.82 -11.64 0.86
N ASN A 429 -22.74 -12.03 1.75
CA ASN A 429 -23.38 -13.35 1.72
C ASN A 429 -24.14 -13.56 0.40
N GLN A 430 -24.92 -12.58 -0.03
CA GLN A 430 -25.66 -12.64 -1.30
C GLN A 430 -24.70 -12.75 -2.49
N LYS A 431 -23.64 -11.95 -2.53
CA LYS A 431 -22.65 -11.98 -3.62
C LYS A 431 -21.86 -13.30 -3.65
N ASN A 432 -21.48 -13.82 -2.48
CA ASN A 432 -20.74 -15.07 -2.41
C ASN A 432 -21.61 -16.29 -2.72
N SER A 433 -22.89 -16.30 -2.38
CA SER A 433 -23.79 -17.38 -2.77
C SER A 433 -23.95 -17.51 -4.29
N LEU A 434 -23.85 -16.41 -5.04
CA LEU A 434 -23.89 -16.41 -6.49
C LEU A 434 -22.62 -17.00 -7.14
N GLU A 435 -21.57 -17.27 -6.36
CA GLU A 435 -20.35 -17.93 -6.86
C GLU A 435 -20.45 -19.45 -6.88
N VAL A 436 -21.40 -20.03 -6.16
CA VAL A 436 -21.60 -21.49 -6.11
C VAL A 436 -21.91 -22.02 -7.50
N GLY A 437 -21.21 -23.07 -7.91
CA GLY A 437 -21.31 -23.67 -9.24
C GLY A 437 -20.34 -23.06 -10.27
N LYS A 438 -19.85 -21.84 -10.06
CA LYS A 438 -18.88 -21.20 -10.96
C LYS A 438 -17.49 -21.81 -10.82
N LYS A 439 -16.67 -21.62 -11.85
CA LYS A 439 -15.26 -21.99 -11.90
C LYS A 439 -14.40 -20.75 -11.80
N HIS A 440 -13.34 -20.81 -10.99
CA HIS A 440 -12.37 -19.74 -10.83
C HIS A 440 -10.95 -20.27 -10.93
N ILE A 441 -10.05 -19.47 -11.48
CA ILE A 441 -8.61 -19.74 -11.42
C ILE A 441 -8.08 -19.14 -10.09
N VAL A 442 -7.63 -20.01 -9.21
CA VAL A 442 -7.12 -19.69 -7.88
C VAL A 442 -5.60 -19.77 -7.90
N LEU A 443 -4.90 -18.72 -7.48
CA LEU A 443 -3.48 -18.79 -7.14
C LEU A 443 -3.37 -19.36 -5.73
N VAL A 444 -2.72 -20.51 -5.59
CA VAL A 444 -2.46 -21.14 -4.30
C VAL A 444 -1.36 -20.36 -3.58
N GLU A 445 -1.68 -19.78 -2.42
CA GLU A 445 -0.77 -18.90 -1.69
C GLU A 445 -0.18 -19.57 -0.45
N GLN A 446 -0.92 -20.46 0.17
CA GLN A 446 -0.51 -21.12 1.42
C GLN A 446 -1.33 -22.37 1.71
N LEU A 447 -0.91 -23.11 2.74
CA LEU A 447 -1.71 -24.18 3.32
C LEU A 447 -2.98 -23.62 3.96
N GLY A 448 -4.06 -24.40 3.93
CA GLY A 448 -5.30 -24.09 4.64
C GLY A 448 -5.21 -24.42 6.14
N ASN A 449 -6.34 -24.29 6.83
CA ASN A 449 -6.41 -24.53 8.28
C ASN A 449 -6.57 -26.02 8.64
N ARG A 450 -6.89 -26.87 7.64
CA ARG A 450 -7.06 -28.33 7.82
C ARG A 450 -5.91 -29.08 7.15
N PRO A 451 -5.59 -30.29 7.61
CA PRO A 451 -4.63 -31.15 6.90
C PRO A 451 -5.03 -31.30 5.42
N ASN A 452 -4.06 -31.29 4.53
CA ASN A 452 -4.24 -31.41 3.08
C ASN A 452 -5.15 -30.34 2.43
N GLN A 453 -5.40 -29.23 3.11
CA GLN A 453 -6.17 -28.13 2.55
C GLN A 453 -5.24 -27.06 2.01
N LEU A 454 -5.56 -26.53 0.84
CA LEU A 454 -4.88 -25.37 0.23
C LEU A 454 -5.79 -24.15 0.28
N ARG A 455 -5.17 -22.99 0.36
CA ARG A 455 -5.82 -21.69 0.36
C ARG A 455 -5.15 -20.77 -0.66
N GLY A 456 -6.00 -20.06 -1.41
CA GLY A 456 -5.52 -19.07 -2.37
C GLY A 456 -6.57 -18.02 -2.69
N ARG A 457 -6.28 -17.18 -3.68
CA ARG A 457 -7.20 -16.12 -4.13
C ARG A 457 -7.46 -16.19 -5.62
N THR A 458 -8.70 -15.81 -5.99
CA THR A 458 -9.08 -15.56 -7.37
C THR A 458 -8.50 -14.23 -7.87
N ASP A 459 -8.60 -13.96 -9.18
CA ASP A 459 -8.32 -12.64 -9.77
C ASP A 459 -9.25 -11.55 -9.19
N THR A 460 -10.50 -11.91 -8.87
CA THR A 460 -11.49 -11.04 -8.21
C THR A 460 -11.27 -10.89 -6.70
N ASN A 461 -10.12 -11.34 -6.17
CA ASN A 461 -9.72 -11.24 -4.78
C ASN A 461 -10.59 -12.01 -3.76
N LYS A 462 -11.33 -13.01 -4.21
CA LYS A 462 -12.08 -13.91 -3.31
C LYS A 462 -11.15 -15.00 -2.79
N THR A 463 -11.16 -15.21 -1.48
CA THR A 463 -10.44 -16.31 -0.84
C THR A 463 -11.14 -17.63 -1.11
N VAL A 464 -10.41 -18.63 -1.60
CA VAL A 464 -10.90 -19.97 -1.86
C VAL A 464 -10.05 -20.98 -1.10
N VAL A 465 -10.72 -21.96 -0.49
CA VAL A 465 -10.08 -23.14 0.11
C VAL A 465 -10.57 -24.41 -0.60
N PHE A 466 -9.70 -25.38 -0.76
CA PHE A 466 -10.02 -26.66 -1.35
C PHE A 466 -9.11 -27.76 -0.85
N GLU A 467 -9.60 -29.01 -0.87
CA GLU A 467 -8.84 -30.17 -0.44
C GLU A 467 -7.84 -30.62 -1.51
N ASN A 468 -6.65 -31.04 -1.10
CA ASN A 468 -5.56 -31.53 -1.94
C ASN A 468 -5.20 -32.97 -1.57
N GLU A 469 -6.20 -33.84 -1.52
CA GLU A 469 -6.07 -35.23 -1.03
C GLU A 469 -4.96 -36.02 -1.76
N LYS A 470 -4.74 -35.74 -3.03
CA LYS A 470 -3.74 -36.43 -3.86
C LYS A 470 -2.37 -35.73 -3.85
N ASN A 471 -2.20 -34.65 -3.11
CA ASN A 471 -0.98 -33.84 -3.08
C ASN A 471 -0.46 -33.41 -4.46
N ILE A 472 -1.38 -33.12 -5.39
CA ILE A 472 -1.07 -32.76 -6.79
C ILE A 472 -0.69 -31.28 -6.93
N TYR A 473 -1.24 -30.43 -6.05
CA TYR A 473 -1.09 -28.98 -6.11
C TYR A 473 -0.16 -28.48 -5.04
N SER A 474 0.57 -27.42 -5.34
CA SER A 474 1.51 -26.78 -4.46
C SER A 474 1.32 -25.26 -4.41
N THR A 475 1.88 -24.61 -3.40
CA THR A 475 1.95 -23.15 -3.32
C THR A 475 2.62 -22.60 -4.58
N GLY A 476 2.03 -21.57 -5.17
CA GLY A 476 2.46 -20.99 -6.46
C GLY A 476 1.74 -21.55 -7.69
N ASP A 477 0.96 -22.61 -7.54
CA ASP A 477 0.16 -23.12 -8.65
C ASP A 477 -1.08 -22.28 -8.90
N PHE A 478 -1.47 -22.19 -10.18
CA PHE A 478 -2.78 -21.74 -10.57
C PHE A 478 -3.66 -22.97 -10.79
N VAL A 479 -4.80 -23.01 -10.08
CA VAL A 479 -5.69 -24.16 -10.09
C VAL A 479 -7.10 -23.69 -10.48
N GLU A 480 -7.72 -24.35 -11.47
CA GLU A 480 -9.14 -24.18 -11.74
C GLU A 480 -9.92 -24.89 -10.63
N VAL A 481 -10.77 -24.12 -9.92
CA VAL A 481 -11.56 -24.62 -8.80
C VAL A 481 -13.04 -24.34 -9.05
N GLN A 482 -13.88 -25.37 -8.98
CA GLN A 482 -15.33 -25.21 -8.98
C GLN A 482 -15.81 -24.94 -7.57
N ILE A 483 -16.53 -23.84 -7.37
CA ILE A 483 -17.05 -23.46 -6.05
C ILE A 483 -18.23 -24.35 -5.71
N ILE A 484 -18.19 -24.99 -4.53
CA ILE A 484 -19.22 -25.91 -4.03
C ILE A 484 -20.01 -25.31 -2.87
N SER A 485 -19.42 -24.40 -2.12
CA SER A 485 -20.12 -23.69 -1.05
C SER A 485 -19.51 -22.31 -0.79
N SER A 486 -20.26 -21.44 -0.15
CA SER A 486 -19.85 -20.09 0.18
C SER A 486 -20.04 -19.79 1.65
N GLY A 487 -19.03 -19.16 2.26
CA GLY A 487 -19.12 -18.49 3.55
C GLY A 487 -19.03 -16.97 3.39
N LEU A 488 -19.08 -16.25 4.50
CA LEU A 488 -19.03 -14.78 4.48
C LEU A 488 -17.73 -14.26 3.82
N LYS A 489 -16.57 -14.83 4.17
CA LYS A 489 -15.27 -14.36 3.69
C LYS A 489 -14.49 -15.37 2.85
N THR A 490 -14.97 -16.60 2.78
CA THR A 490 -14.23 -17.71 2.15
C THR A 490 -15.18 -18.59 1.37
N LEU A 491 -14.81 -18.93 0.15
CA LEU A 491 -15.47 -19.89 -0.69
C LEU A 491 -14.78 -21.24 -0.52
N SER A 492 -15.55 -22.34 -0.58
CA SER A 492 -15.00 -23.70 -0.64
C SER A 492 -15.23 -24.29 -2.01
N GLY A 493 -14.21 -24.95 -2.55
CA GLY A 493 -14.31 -25.50 -3.89
C GLY A 493 -13.70 -26.88 -4.02
N ARG A 494 -13.93 -27.48 -5.18
CA ARG A 494 -13.32 -28.73 -5.64
C ARG A 494 -12.30 -28.40 -6.74
N PRO A 495 -11.02 -28.75 -6.60
CA PRO A 495 -10.04 -28.54 -7.64
C PRO A 495 -10.34 -29.40 -8.85
N LEU A 496 -10.15 -28.86 -10.03
CA LEU A 496 -10.36 -29.53 -11.31
C LEU A 496 -9.03 -29.83 -11.99
N ASN A 497 -8.32 -28.78 -12.40
CA ASN A 497 -7.09 -28.88 -13.16
C ASN A 497 -6.06 -27.87 -12.71
N LYS A 498 -4.77 -28.22 -12.84
CA LYS A 498 -3.69 -27.24 -12.78
C LYS A 498 -3.68 -26.43 -14.09
N CYS A 499 -3.71 -25.11 -13.97
CA CYS A 499 -3.72 -24.20 -15.10
C CYS A 499 -2.31 -23.65 -15.31
N GLN A 500 -1.87 -23.61 -16.58
CA GLN A 500 -0.86 -22.62 -16.96
C GLN A 500 -1.64 -21.37 -17.34
N ILE A 501 -1.31 -20.24 -16.72
CA ILE A 501 -1.90 -18.98 -17.18
C ILE A 501 -1.25 -18.66 -18.53
N ASN A 502 -1.85 -19.13 -19.59
CA ASN A 502 -1.58 -18.65 -20.93
C ASN A 502 -2.58 -17.53 -21.20
N PHE A 503 -2.11 -16.33 -21.07
CA PHE A 503 -2.84 -15.13 -21.46
C PHE A 503 -2.59 -14.86 -22.97
N ASN A 504 -2.99 -15.84 -23.83
CA ASN A 504 -3.05 -15.62 -25.26
C ASN A 504 -4.41 -15.04 -25.64
#